data_e585a5cb71b1b2fb758c833c6bad38bb
#
_entry.id   e585a5cb71b1b2fb758c833c6bad38bb
#
_cell.length_a   1.000
_cell.length_b   1.000
_cell.length_c   1.000
_cell.angle_alpha   90.00
_cell.angle_beta   90.00
_cell.angle_gamma   90.00
#
_symmetry.space_group_name_H-M   'P 1'
#
loop_
_entity.id
_entity.type
_entity.pdbx_description
1 polymer ?
#
loop_
_entity_poly.entity_id
_entity_poly.type
_entity_poly.pdbx_seq_one_letter_code
_entity_poly.pdbx_strand_id
1 'polypeptide(L)'
;MMRNPSIIELAQWLQSPPGRYLLAWEQRELDRTVTDIFGFHALQLGLVELEALRANRMPHRWVASESLREPAARAGLLPPVDEALSTLLPMIEGASLHCDFEALPFPNQCLDLVVLPHALELARDPHDTLREVERVLRPEGRVVIVGFNPASLWGLRQSAGHLRQRLGGTAPLYLPSADDFIGYGRVRDWLRLLGFEVERGRFGCWRPPLRSESGLARLAWMEDAGARAWPVLGAVYLVEAVKRVRGMRLVGLARQRKLSPQAAPAVVARAQAHEPKHNRTNA
;
A
#
# COMPACT_ATOMS: atom_id res chain seq x y z
N MET A 1 -4.55 -5.61 -30.25
CA MET A 1 -4.75 -6.03 -28.88
C MET A 1 -5.42 -4.89 -28.16
N MET A 2 -6.72 -5.03 -27.93
CA MET A 2 -7.62 -3.95 -27.51
C MET A 2 -7.47 -3.70 -26.02
N ARG A 3 -7.44 -2.42 -25.69
CA ARG A 3 -7.19 -1.82 -24.44
C ARG A 3 -8.35 -1.69 -23.54
N ASN A 4 -8.04 -1.71 -22.32
CA ASN A 4 -8.76 -1.38 -21.08
C ASN A 4 -10.10 -0.66 -21.23
N PRO A 5 -11.17 -1.35 -21.59
CA PRO A 5 -12.51 -0.88 -21.27
C PRO A 5 -12.71 -0.83 -19.74
N SER A 6 -11.86 -1.47 -18.98
CA SER A 6 -11.96 -1.70 -17.54
C SER A 6 -12.02 -0.43 -16.68
N ILE A 7 -11.30 0.65 -17.04
CA ILE A 7 -11.35 1.90 -16.25
C ILE A 7 -12.70 2.59 -16.39
N ILE A 8 -13.22 2.70 -17.63
CA ILE A 8 -14.51 3.33 -17.88
C ILE A 8 -15.64 2.50 -17.29
N GLU A 9 -15.55 1.17 -17.42
CA GLU A 9 -16.52 0.26 -16.85
C GLU A 9 -16.51 0.31 -15.31
N LEU A 10 -15.33 0.39 -14.70
CA LEU A 10 -15.19 0.54 -13.26
C LEU A 10 -15.77 1.86 -12.78
N ALA A 11 -15.47 2.98 -13.43
CA ALA A 11 -16.00 4.29 -13.09
C ALA A 11 -17.55 4.33 -13.17
N GLN A 12 -18.12 3.72 -14.21
CA GLN A 12 -19.58 3.60 -14.34
C GLN A 12 -20.17 2.69 -13.26
N TRP A 13 -19.54 1.57 -12.98
CA TRP A 13 -19.99 0.65 -11.95
C TRP A 13 -19.95 1.29 -10.55
N LEU A 14 -18.98 2.12 -10.26
CA LEU A 14 -18.85 2.85 -8.99
C LEU A 14 -20.04 3.79 -8.72
N GLN A 15 -20.77 4.21 -9.75
CA GLN A 15 -22.01 4.98 -9.58
C GLN A 15 -23.21 4.11 -9.15
N SER A 16 -23.11 2.80 -9.25
CA SER A 16 -24.14 1.87 -8.78
C SER A 16 -24.23 1.82 -7.24
N PRO A 17 -25.34 1.33 -6.66
CA PRO A 17 -25.45 1.21 -5.20
C PRO A 17 -24.31 0.45 -4.53
N PRO A 18 -23.85 -0.71 -5.04
CA PRO A 18 -22.69 -1.40 -4.45
C PRO A 18 -21.38 -0.63 -4.66
N GLY A 19 -21.22 0.06 -5.80
CA GLY A 19 -20.05 0.90 -6.06
C GLY A 19 -19.96 2.09 -5.10
N ARG A 20 -21.08 2.80 -4.85
CA ARG A 20 -21.12 3.88 -3.87
C ARG A 20 -20.83 3.40 -2.44
N TYR A 21 -21.32 2.21 -2.08
CA TYR A 21 -21.01 1.59 -0.80
C TYR A 21 -19.51 1.31 -0.67
N LEU A 22 -18.90 0.77 -1.73
CA LEU A 22 -17.46 0.52 -1.82
C LEU A 22 -16.66 1.83 -1.65
N LEU A 23 -16.93 2.82 -2.50
CA LEU A 23 -16.26 4.13 -2.46
C LEU A 23 -16.36 4.79 -1.09
N ALA A 24 -17.51 4.71 -0.42
CA ALA A 24 -17.68 5.30 0.90
C ALA A 24 -16.80 4.63 1.97
N TRP A 25 -16.55 3.33 1.85
CA TRP A 25 -15.63 2.64 2.74
C TRP A 25 -14.17 2.98 2.40
N GLU A 26 -13.78 2.89 1.16
CA GLU A 26 -12.43 3.17 0.69
C GLU A 26 -12.00 4.59 1.01
N GLN A 27 -12.85 5.57 0.72
CA GLN A 27 -12.56 6.97 1.02
C GLN A 27 -12.33 7.19 2.51
N ARG A 28 -13.16 6.58 3.37
CA ARG A 28 -13.02 6.69 4.83
C ARG A 28 -11.71 6.07 5.32
N GLU A 29 -11.35 4.90 4.81
CA GLU A 29 -10.12 4.23 5.23
C GLU A 29 -8.86 4.91 4.68
N LEU A 30 -8.93 5.43 3.45
CA LEU A 30 -7.86 6.24 2.87
C LEU A 30 -7.66 7.54 3.66
N ASP A 31 -8.73 8.28 3.93
CA ASP A 31 -8.66 9.51 4.72
C ASP A 31 -7.96 9.26 6.07
N ARG A 32 -8.30 8.17 6.76
CA ARG A 32 -7.67 7.80 8.03
C ARG A 32 -6.19 7.44 7.88
N THR A 33 -5.86 6.76 6.78
CA THR A 33 -4.50 6.27 6.55
C THR A 33 -3.58 7.40 6.14
N VAL A 34 -4.00 8.24 5.18
CA VAL A 34 -3.13 9.28 4.61
C VAL A 34 -2.99 10.52 5.49
N THR A 35 -3.90 10.74 6.46
CA THR A 35 -3.86 11.91 7.36
C THR A 35 -2.58 11.93 8.20
N ASP A 36 -2.10 10.77 8.62
CA ASP A 36 -0.93 10.62 9.50
C ASP A 36 0.39 10.43 8.72
N ILE A 37 0.34 10.47 7.39
CA ILE A 37 1.54 10.36 6.55
C ILE A 37 2.03 11.75 6.18
N PHE A 38 3.25 12.06 6.58
CA PHE A 38 3.88 13.36 6.36
C PHE A 38 4.97 13.28 5.31
N GLY A 39 5.20 14.39 4.63
CA GLY A 39 6.19 14.55 3.58
C GLY A 39 5.93 15.79 2.75
N PHE A 40 6.51 15.85 1.57
CA PHE A 40 6.37 16.97 0.64
C PHE A 40 5.62 16.58 -0.64
N HIS A 41 5.77 15.33 -1.08
CA HIS A 41 5.35 14.88 -2.40
C HIS A 41 4.49 13.61 -2.31
N ALA A 42 3.23 13.72 -2.70
CA ALA A 42 2.30 12.59 -2.76
C ALA A 42 1.75 12.39 -4.17
N LEU A 43 1.60 11.15 -4.59
CA LEU A 43 1.06 10.76 -5.88
C LEU A 43 -0.07 9.76 -5.69
N GLN A 44 -1.19 9.99 -6.35
CA GLN A 44 -2.25 9.01 -6.55
C GLN A 44 -2.15 8.45 -7.96
N LEU A 45 -2.15 7.14 -8.11
CA LEU A 45 -2.20 6.44 -9.41
C LEU A 45 -3.53 5.72 -9.54
N GLY A 46 -4.23 5.89 -10.65
CA GLY A 46 -5.42 5.12 -10.98
C GLY A 46 -6.71 5.91 -10.79
N LEU A 47 -7.65 5.33 -10.08
CA LEU A 47 -9.05 5.78 -9.98
C LEU A 47 -9.17 7.24 -9.52
N VAL A 48 -9.52 8.12 -10.47
CA VAL A 48 -9.65 9.58 -10.22
C VAL A 48 -10.90 9.92 -9.41
N GLU A 49 -11.95 9.09 -9.52
CA GLU A 49 -13.22 9.25 -8.82
C GLU A 49 -13.07 9.13 -7.30
N LEU A 50 -11.94 8.55 -6.84
CA LEU A 50 -11.58 8.45 -5.45
C LEU A 50 -10.53 9.50 -5.12
N GLU A 51 -10.90 10.49 -4.32
CA GLU A 51 -9.97 11.54 -3.88
C GLU A 51 -9.04 11.03 -2.76
N ALA A 52 -8.14 10.12 -3.10
CA ALA A 52 -7.33 9.39 -2.11
C ALA A 52 -6.38 10.28 -1.31
N LEU A 53 -6.04 11.46 -1.83
CA LEU A 53 -5.13 12.41 -1.17
C LEU A 53 -5.83 13.61 -0.52
N ARG A 54 -7.18 13.67 -0.48
CA ARG A 54 -7.90 14.85 0.03
C ARG A 54 -7.62 15.16 1.49
N ALA A 55 -7.44 14.12 2.33
CA ALA A 55 -7.15 14.27 3.76
C ALA A 55 -5.64 14.41 4.05
N ASN A 56 -4.78 14.23 3.04
CA ASN A 56 -3.34 14.36 3.20
C ASN A 56 -2.91 15.83 3.20
N ARG A 57 -1.92 16.17 4.02
CA ARG A 57 -1.45 17.54 4.25
C ARG A 57 -0.16 17.91 3.50
N MET A 58 0.31 17.05 2.61
CA MET A 58 1.48 17.33 1.80
C MET A 58 1.21 18.47 0.83
N PRO A 59 2.17 19.41 0.64
CA PRO A 59 1.96 20.58 -0.22
C PRO A 59 1.84 20.22 -1.70
N HIS A 60 2.55 19.18 -2.15
CA HIS A 60 2.55 18.76 -3.56
C HIS A 60 1.83 17.42 -3.70
N ARG A 61 0.66 17.46 -4.32
CA ARG A 61 -0.19 16.29 -4.55
C ARG A 61 -0.53 16.19 -6.02
N TRP A 62 -0.25 15.05 -6.63
CA TRP A 62 -0.55 14.76 -8.02
C TRP A 62 -1.50 13.59 -8.12
N VAL A 63 -2.37 13.64 -9.11
CA VAL A 63 -3.22 12.52 -9.52
C VAL A 63 -2.81 12.13 -10.92
N ALA A 64 -2.42 10.88 -11.11
CA ALA A 64 -2.07 10.33 -12.41
C ALA A 64 -3.07 9.26 -12.82
N SER A 65 -3.54 9.37 -14.06
CA SER A 65 -4.34 8.36 -14.72
C SER A 65 -3.54 7.72 -15.84
N GLU A 66 -3.89 6.48 -16.20
CA GLU A 66 -3.24 5.81 -17.31
C GLU A 66 -3.45 6.60 -18.60
N SER A 67 -2.37 6.88 -19.32
CA SER A 67 -2.45 7.53 -20.61
C SER A 67 -3.22 6.64 -21.58
N LEU A 68 -4.29 7.18 -22.16
CA LEU A 68 -4.94 6.61 -23.31
C LEU A 68 -4.02 6.81 -24.54
N ARG A 69 -2.90 6.09 -24.57
CA ARG A 69 -2.03 6.07 -25.74
C ARG A 69 -2.79 5.41 -26.88
N GLU A 70 -3.48 6.23 -27.67
CA GLU A 70 -3.93 5.78 -28.98
C GLU A 70 -2.70 5.28 -29.74
N PRO A 71 -2.78 4.11 -30.39
CA PRO A 71 -1.69 3.68 -31.25
C PRO A 71 -1.47 4.78 -32.29
N ALA A 72 -0.21 5.16 -32.49
CA ALA A 72 0.26 6.25 -33.35
C ALA A 72 -0.22 6.20 -34.82
N ALA A 73 -1.15 5.34 -35.16
CA ALA A 73 -1.70 5.14 -36.52
C ALA A 73 -2.78 6.18 -36.91
N ARG A 74 -3.18 7.11 -36.01
CA ARG A 74 -4.15 8.17 -36.35
C ARG A 74 -3.64 9.59 -36.12
N ALA A 75 -2.34 9.80 -36.18
CA ALA A 75 -1.73 11.12 -36.07
C ALA A 75 -2.05 12.10 -37.21
N GLY A 76 -3.10 11.89 -37.98
CA GLY A 76 -3.43 12.71 -39.11
C GLY A 76 -4.85 13.26 -39.21
N LEU A 77 -5.75 12.91 -38.26
CA LEU A 77 -7.17 13.28 -38.38
C LEU A 77 -7.85 13.65 -37.04
N LEU A 78 -7.12 14.27 -36.11
CA LEU A 78 -7.80 14.92 -34.99
C LEU A 78 -8.06 16.37 -35.38
N PRO A 79 -9.32 16.86 -35.25
CA PRO A 79 -9.57 18.29 -35.27
C PRO A 79 -8.77 18.93 -34.12
N PRO A 80 -8.37 20.21 -34.26
CA PRO A 80 -7.66 20.87 -33.16
C PRO A 80 -8.49 20.72 -31.89
N VAL A 81 -7.82 20.23 -30.82
CA VAL A 81 -8.43 20.10 -29.50
C VAL A 81 -9.04 21.46 -29.18
N ASP A 82 -10.36 21.48 -29.04
CA ASP A 82 -11.10 22.69 -28.77
C ASP A 82 -10.48 23.45 -27.61
N GLU A 83 -10.16 24.71 -27.82
CA GLU A 83 -9.62 25.64 -26.84
C GLU A 83 -10.51 25.68 -25.57
N ALA A 84 -11.79 25.31 -25.72
CA ALA A 84 -12.74 25.12 -24.65
C ALA A 84 -12.39 23.97 -23.68
N LEU A 85 -11.79 22.88 -24.16
CA LEU A 85 -11.39 21.76 -23.31
C LEU A 85 -10.10 22.08 -22.51
N SER A 86 -9.20 22.86 -23.09
CA SER A 86 -8.00 23.35 -22.39
C SER A 86 -8.34 24.37 -21.29
N THR A 87 -9.48 25.05 -21.41
CA THR A 87 -9.97 26.03 -20.42
C THR A 87 -10.68 25.35 -19.23
N LEU A 88 -11.17 24.11 -19.39
CA LEU A 88 -11.80 23.33 -18.32
C LEU A 88 -10.79 22.54 -17.46
N LEU A 89 -9.57 22.33 -17.95
CA LEU A 89 -8.50 21.62 -17.23
C LEU A 89 -7.99 22.31 -15.95
N PRO A 90 -8.02 23.66 -15.80
CA PRO A 90 -7.60 24.31 -14.56
C PRO A 90 -8.55 24.21 -13.38
N MET A 91 -9.78 23.72 -13.58
CA MET A 91 -10.79 23.66 -12.51
C MET A 91 -10.77 22.37 -11.69
N ILE A 92 -9.89 21.43 -11.99
CA ILE A 92 -9.64 20.26 -11.14
C ILE A 92 -8.49 20.66 -10.21
N GLU A 93 -8.82 21.00 -8.98
CA GLU A 93 -7.83 21.19 -7.91
C GLU A 93 -7.07 19.88 -7.70
N GLY A 94 -5.92 19.78 -8.32
CA GLY A 94 -5.04 18.61 -8.33
C GLY A 94 -4.49 18.40 -9.73
N ALA A 95 -3.20 18.61 -9.94
CA ALA A 95 -2.58 18.42 -11.23
C ALA A 95 -2.86 17.00 -11.74
N SER A 96 -3.70 16.87 -12.76
CA SER A 96 -3.95 15.61 -13.44
C SER A 96 -2.79 15.34 -14.39
N LEU A 97 -2.15 14.21 -14.22
CA LEU A 97 -1.06 13.73 -15.04
C LEU A 97 -1.54 12.50 -15.81
N HIS A 98 -1.24 12.45 -17.11
CA HIS A 98 -1.48 11.25 -17.90
C HIS A 98 -0.14 10.57 -18.20
N CYS A 99 0.06 9.36 -17.67
CA CYS A 99 1.30 8.61 -17.88
C CYS A 99 1.05 7.10 -17.83
N ASP A 100 1.99 6.34 -18.37
CA ASP A 100 2.00 4.89 -18.16
C ASP A 100 2.42 4.60 -16.71
N PHE A 101 1.72 3.72 -16.02
CA PHE A 101 2.05 3.35 -14.64
C PHE A 101 3.37 2.58 -14.53
N GLU A 102 3.81 1.99 -15.62
CA GLU A 102 5.08 1.27 -15.76
C GLU A 102 6.27 2.20 -16.08
N ALA A 103 6.01 3.52 -16.31
CA ALA A 103 7.03 4.51 -16.63
C ALA A 103 6.62 5.89 -16.09
N LEU A 104 6.77 6.07 -14.78
CA LEU A 104 6.37 7.30 -14.10
C LEU A 104 7.35 8.46 -14.40
N PRO A 105 6.85 9.65 -14.78
CA PRO A 105 7.70 10.81 -15.12
C PRO A 105 8.27 11.52 -13.89
N PHE A 106 8.69 10.74 -12.91
CA PHE A 106 9.28 11.24 -11.67
C PHE A 106 10.72 10.74 -11.53
N PRO A 107 11.64 11.56 -10.99
CA PRO A 107 12.98 11.13 -10.64
C PRO A 107 12.98 9.98 -9.62
N ASN A 108 14.11 9.29 -9.49
CA ASN A 108 14.28 8.29 -8.45
C ASN A 108 14.18 8.92 -7.06
N GLN A 109 13.53 8.25 -6.14
CA GLN A 109 13.49 8.61 -4.71
C GLN A 109 13.04 10.07 -4.46
N CYS A 110 11.98 10.51 -5.14
CA CYS A 110 11.46 11.87 -4.99
C CYS A 110 10.10 11.96 -4.29
N LEU A 111 9.34 10.85 -4.20
CA LEU A 111 8.01 10.82 -3.60
C LEU A 111 8.06 10.28 -2.16
N ASP A 112 7.25 10.85 -1.29
CA ASP A 112 7.09 10.42 0.10
C ASP A 112 5.92 9.45 0.27
N LEU A 113 4.87 9.61 -0.56
CA LEU A 113 3.66 8.78 -0.55
C LEU A 113 3.21 8.48 -1.97
N VAL A 114 2.88 7.22 -2.22
CA VAL A 114 2.15 6.79 -3.43
C VAL A 114 0.91 6.01 -3.01
N VAL A 115 -0.25 6.40 -3.53
CA VAL A 115 -1.55 5.72 -3.28
C VAL A 115 -2.03 5.10 -4.58
N LEU A 116 -2.37 3.82 -4.54
CA LEU A 116 -2.78 3.00 -5.69
C LEU A 116 -4.22 2.48 -5.48
N PRO A 117 -5.26 3.31 -5.65
CA PRO A 117 -6.64 2.84 -5.62
C PRO A 117 -6.93 2.05 -6.90
N HIS A 118 -7.05 0.73 -6.78
CA HIS A 118 -7.29 -0.22 -7.88
C HIS A 118 -6.30 -0.14 -9.06
N ALA A 119 -5.20 0.59 -8.91
CA ALA A 119 -4.25 0.82 -10.00
C ALA A 119 -3.60 -0.47 -10.48
N LEU A 120 -3.29 -1.41 -9.57
CA LEU A 120 -2.66 -2.68 -9.93
C LEU A 120 -3.57 -3.60 -10.75
N GLU A 121 -4.88 -3.50 -10.53
CA GLU A 121 -5.89 -4.28 -11.27
C GLU A 121 -6.17 -3.69 -12.65
N LEU A 122 -5.86 -2.40 -12.82
CA LEU A 122 -6.03 -1.66 -14.06
C LEU A 122 -4.73 -1.61 -14.88
N ALA A 123 -3.58 -1.80 -14.24
CA ALA A 123 -2.27 -1.77 -14.88
C ALA A 123 -2.09 -2.94 -15.87
N ARG A 124 -1.30 -2.70 -16.92
CA ARG A 124 -0.94 -3.74 -17.91
C ARG A 124 -0.05 -4.80 -17.26
N ASP A 125 0.96 -4.35 -16.52
CA ASP A 125 1.82 -5.21 -15.70
C ASP A 125 1.90 -4.66 -14.26
N PRO A 126 1.20 -5.30 -13.31
CA PRO A 126 1.24 -4.89 -11.91
C PRO A 126 2.64 -4.97 -11.28
N HIS A 127 3.51 -5.87 -11.76
CA HIS A 127 4.87 -5.98 -11.23
C HIS A 127 5.74 -4.81 -11.65
N ASP A 128 5.66 -4.42 -12.92
CA ASP A 128 6.43 -3.29 -13.43
C ASP A 128 5.92 -1.97 -12.83
N THR A 129 4.60 -1.85 -12.64
CA THR A 129 4.01 -0.72 -11.89
C THR A 129 4.59 -0.64 -10.47
N LEU A 130 4.67 -1.76 -9.74
CA LEU A 130 5.24 -1.76 -8.39
C LEU A 130 6.74 -1.48 -8.36
N ARG A 131 7.51 -1.90 -9.39
CA ARG A 131 8.92 -1.53 -9.53
C ARG A 131 9.10 -0.03 -9.73
N GLU A 132 8.24 0.58 -10.58
CA GLU A 132 8.26 2.03 -10.78
C GLU A 132 7.88 2.78 -9.50
N VAL A 133 6.89 2.30 -8.75
CA VAL A 133 6.54 2.85 -7.43
C VAL A 133 7.73 2.74 -6.48
N GLU A 134 8.41 1.60 -6.45
CA GLU A 134 9.62 1.43 -5.64
C GLU A 134 10.72 2.42 -6.07
N ARG A 135 10.96 2.60 -7.36
CA ARG A 135 11.98 3.50 -7.89
C ARG A 135 11.75 4.96 -7.47
N VAL A 136 10.51 5.43 -7.56
CA VAL A 136 10.17 6.85 -7.29
C VAL A 136 10.02 7.15 -5.80
N LEU A 137 9.71 6.16 -4.97
CA LEU A 137 9.59 6.33 -3.53
C LEU A 137 10.96 6.50 -2.86
N ARG A 138 11.03 7.46 -1.94
CA ARG A 138 12.19 7.68 -1.08
C ARG A 138 12.37 6.52 -0.09
N PRO A 139 13.59 6.35 0.46
CA PRO A 139 13.76 5.58 1.69
C PRO A 139 12.77 6.05 2.76
N GLU A 140 12.11 5.12 3.45
CA GLU A 140 11.04 5.36 4.42
C GLU A 140 9.75 5.96 3.80
N GLY A 141 9.68 6.11 2.48
CA GLY A 141 8.45 6.47 1.77
C GLY A 141 7.39 5.37 1.88
N ARG A 142 6.13 5.75 1.79
CA ARG A 142 4.99 4.88 2.01
C ARG A 142 4.23 4.61 0.72
N VAL A 143 3.75 3.39 0.58
CA VAL A 143 2.79 3.00 -0.45
C VAL A 143 1.50 2.53 0.22
N VAL A 144 0.37 3.00 -0.29
CA VAL A 144 -0.97 2.56 0.11
C VAL A 144 -1.67 1.96 -1.10
N ILE A 145 -2.08 0.72 -1.01
CA ILE A 145 -2.70 -0.04 -2.11
C ILE A 145 -4.10 -0.44 -1.69
N VAL A 146 -5.07 -0.16 -2.56
CA VAL A 146 -6.45 -0.65 -2.42
C VAL A 146 -6.75 -1.59 -3.58
N GLY A 147 -7.34 -2.74 -3.30
CA GLY A 147 -7.68 -3.73 -4.32
C GLY A 147 -8.84 -4.64 -3.92
N PHE A 148 -9.44 -5.30 -4.90
CA PHE A 148 -10.49 -6.28 -4.68
C PHE A 148 -9.93 -7.58 -4.11
N ASN A 149 -10.68 -8.16 -3.19
CA ASN A 149 -10.31 -9.42 -2.58
C ASN A 149 -10.99 -10.61 -3.28
N PRO A 150 -10.24 -11.45 -4.00
CA PRO A 150 -10.81 -12.62 -4.68
C PRO A 150 -11.39 -13.66 -3.71
N ALA A 151 -10.93 -13.70 -2.46
CA ALA A 151 -11.42 -14.62 -1.44
C ALA A 151 -12.73 -14.16 -0.79
N SER A 152 -13.31 -13.04 -1.20
CA SER A 152 -14.56 -12.48 -0.69
C SER A 152 -15.80 -13.11 -1.35
N LEU A 153 -16.98 -12.82 -0.78
CA LEU A 153 -18.26 -13.16 -1.41
C LEU A 153 -18.43 -12.50 -2.79
N TRP A 154 -17.85 -11.30 -2.98
CA TRP A 154 -17.88 -10.61 -4.27
C TRP A 154 -17.00 -11.30 -5.29
N GLY A 155 -15.78 -11.69 -4.88
CA GLY A 155 -14.87 -12.48 -5.72
C GLY A 155 -15.45 -13.83 -6.10
N LEU A 156 -16.10 -14.52 -5.16
CA LEU A 156 -16.76 -15.79 -5.42
C LEU A 156 -17.90 -15.64 -6.44
N ARG A 157 -18.73 -14.59 -6.30
CA ARG A 157 -19.79 -14.31 -7.27
C ARG A 157 -19.23 -13.99 -8.65
N GLN A 158 -18.14 -13.23 -8.73
CA GLN A 158 -17.45 -12.90 -9.97
C GLN A 158 -16.93 -14.17 -10.64
N SER A 159 -16.23 -15.03 -9.89
CA SER A 159 -15.71 -16.31 -10.38
C SER A 159 -16.82 -17.24 -10.89
N ALA A 160 -17.96 -17.29 -10.18
CA ALA A 160 -19.13 -18.04 -10.62
C ALA A 160 -19.74 -17.44 -11.92
N GLY A 161 -19.68 -16.11 -12.08
CA GLY A 161 -20.08 -15.43 -13.33
C GLY A 161 -19.18 -15.84 -14.51
N HIS A 162 -17.88 -15.80 -14.33
CA HIS A 162 -16.92 -16.25 -15.36
C HIS A 162 -17.09 -17.72 -15.74
N LEU A 163 -17.33 -18.60 -14.75
CA LEU A 163 -17.60 -20.01 -15.01
C LEU A 163 -18.88 -20.19 -15.85
N ARG A 164 -19.95 -19.45 -15.54
CA ARG A 164 -21.19 -19.48 -16.33
C ARG A 164 -20.97 -19.01 -17.77
N GLN A 165 -20.20 -17.93 -17.98
CA GLN A 165 -19.86 -17.45 -19.33
C GLN A 165 -19.07 -18.49 -20.10
N ARG A 166 -18.10 -19.18 -19.48
CA ARG A 166 -17.34 -20.28 -20.10
C ARG A 166 -18.23 -21.47 -20.49
N LEU A 167 -19.35 -21.67 -19.79
CA LEU A 167 -20.35 -22.70 -20.10
C LEU A 167 -21.42 -22.23 -21.09
N GLY A 168 -21.23 -21.08 -21.76
CA GLY A 168 -22.13 -20.54 -22.78
C GLY A 168 -23.27 -19.64 -22.24
N GLY A 169 -23.21 -19.24 -20.98
CA GLY A 169 -24.19 -18.31 -20.40
C GLY A 169 -23.86 -16.87 -20.75
N THR A 170 -24.89 -16.02 -20.89
CA THR A 170 -24.79 -14.58 -21.22
C THR A 170 -24.98 -13.66 -20.02
N ALA A 171 -24.90 -14.19 -18.78
CA ALA A 171 -25.15 -13.39 -17.58
C ALA A 171 -24.06 -12.32 -17.40
N PRO A 172 -24.45 -11.05 -17.13
CA PRO A 172 -23.49 -9.98 -16.88
C PRO A 172 -22.72 -10.24 -15.58
N LEU A 173 -21.43 -9.95 -15.60
CA LEU A 173 -20.57 -10.02 -14.43
C LEU A 173 -21.06 -9.05 -13.34
N TYR A 174 -20.69 -9.35 -12.10
CA TYR A 174 -21.07 -8.48 -10.98
C TYR A 174 -20.17 -7.26 -10.87
N LEU A 175 -18.87 -7.48 -10.98
CA LEU A 175 -17.86 -6.45 -11.07
C LEU A 175 -17.47 -6.24 -12.54
N PRO A 176 -17.04 -5.05 -12.94
CA PRO A 176 -16.50 -4.83 -14.27
C PRO A 176 -15.31 -5.75 -14.51
N SER A 177 -14.98 -5.95 -15.76
CA SER A 177 -13.96 -6.90 -16.22
C SER A 177 -12.56 -6.52 -15.71
N ALA A 178 -12.26 -6.87 -14.47
CA ALA A 178 -10.90 -7.04 -14.03
C ALA A 178 -10.55 -8.49 -14.29
N ASP A 179 -9.68 -8.73 -15.24
CA ASP A 179 -9.36 -10.11 -15.65
C ASP A 179 -8.71 -10.91 -14.52
N ASP A 180 -8.01 -10.23 -13.58
CA ASP A 180 -7.36 -10.87 -12.45
C ASP A 180 -7.40 -10.00 -11.18
N PHE A 181 -8.27 -10.35 -10.24
CA PHE A 181 -8.16 -9.80 -8.89
C PHE A 181 -6.86 -10.28 -8.24
N ILE A 182 -6.08 -9.32 -7.76
CA ILE A 182 -4.81 -9.60 -7.09
C ILE A 182 -5.08 -9.79 -5.60
N GLY A 183 -4.95 -11.03 -5.11
CA GLY A 183 -5.19 -11.31 -3.69
C GLY A 183 -4.18 -10.62 -2.77
N TYR A 184 -4.65 -10.22 -1.58
CA TYR A 184 -3.83 -9.58 -0.53
C TYR A 184 -2.50 -10.29 -0.27
N GLY A 185 -2.49 -11.63 -0.18
CA GLY A 185 -1.28 -12.42 0.02
C GLY A 185 -0.25 -12.20 -1.08
N ARG A 186 -0.69 -12.17 -2.33
CA ARG A 186 0.18 -11.95 -3.51
C ARG A 186 0.77 -10.54 -3.49
N VAL A 187 -0.04 -9.51 -3.24
CA VAL A 187 0.45 -8.12 -3.13
C VAL A 187 1.48 -8.01 -2.01
N ARG A 188 1.21 -8.60 -0.84
CA ARG A 188 2.15 -8.60 0.27
C ARG A 188 3.48 -9.27 -0.07
N ASP A 189 3.45 -10.38 -0.79
CA ASP A 189 4.66 -11.10 -1.19
C ASP A 189 5.47 -10.29 -2.22
N TRP A 190 4.80 -9.64 -3.18
CA TRP A 190 5.46 -8.74 -4.13
C TRP A 190 6.11 -7.54 -3.45
N LEU A 191 5.40 -6.90 -2.52
CA LEU A 191 5.95 -5.80 -1.73
C LEU A 191 7.21 -6.21 -0.96
N ARG A 192 7.21 -7.39 -0.36
CA ARG A 192 8.38 -7.93 0.36
C ARG A 192 9.57 -8.17 -0.55
N LEU A 193 9.34 -8.69 -1.77
CA LEU A 193 10.39 -8.89 -2.75
C LEU A 193 11.04 -7.58 -3.19
N LEU A 194 10.27 -6.49 -3.23
CA LEU A 194 10.74 -5.14 -3.55
C LEU A 194 11.33 -4.38 -2.33
N GLY A 195 11.43 -5.03 -1.17
CA GLY A 195 12.01 -4.41 0.02
C GLY A 195 11.05 -3.57 0.86
N PHE A 196 9.74 -3.66 0.59
CA PHE A 196 8.75 -3.02 1.43
C PHE A 196 8.42 -3.85 2.67
N GLU A 197 8.21 -3.17 3.78
CA GLU A 197 7.67 -3.75 5.00
C GLU A 197 6.19 -3.37 5.12
N VAL A 198 5.31 -4.37 5.15
CA VAL A 198 3.87 -4.15 5.33
C VAL A 198 3.60 -3.85 6.79
N GLU A 199 3.13 -2.63 7.07
CA GLU A 199 2.81 -2.19 8.44
C GLU A 199 1.36 -2.48 8.81
N ARG A 200 0.43 -2.29 7.85
CA ARG A 200 -1.00 -2.47 8.09
C ARG A 200 -1.68 -3.15 6.92
N GLY A 201 -2.68 -3.97 7.25
CA GLY A 201 -3.64 -4.51 6.29
C GLY A 201 -5.04 -4.38 6.88
N ARG A 202 -5.98 -3.87 6.10
CA ARG A 202 -7.38 -3.75 6.48
C ARG A 202 -8.25 -4.34 5.40
N PHE A 203 -9.37 -4.89 5.80
CA PHE A 203 -10.39 -5.42 4.88
C PHE A 203 -11.69 -4.71 5.14
N GLY A 204 -12.56 -4.68 4.14
CA GLY A 204 -13.85 -4.02 4.24
C GLY A 204 -14.88 -4.52 3.26
N CYS A 205 -16.08 -3.96 3.38
CA CYS A 205 -17.20 -4.29 2.52
C CYS A 205 -17.63 -5.76 2.65
N TRP A 206 -18.09 -6.15 3.84
CA TRP A 206 -18.56 -7.53 4.09
C TRP A 206 -20.00 -7.80 3.64
N ARG A 207 -20.74 -6.78 3.21
CA ARG A 207 -22.11 -6.99 2.71
C ARG A 207 -22.08 -7.86 1.45
N PRO A 208 -23.06 -8.73 1.28
CA PRO A 208 -23.11 -9.60 0.10
C PRO A 208 -23.27 -8.78 -1.18
N PRO A 209 -22.90 -9.36 -2.34
CA PRO A 209 -22.93 -8.67 -3.62
C PRO A 209 -24.35 -8.45 -4.14
N LEU A 210 -25.08 -7.51 -3.56
CA LEU A 210 -26.43 -7.11 -3.94
C LEU A 210 -26.38 -5.87 -4.82
N ARG A 211 -27.30 -5.79 -5.79
CA ARG A 211 -27.44 -4.61 -6.67
C ARG A 211 -28.41 -3.56 -6.17
N SER A 212 -29.26 -3.90 -5.19
CA SER A 212 -30.27 -2.99 -4.65
C SER A 212 -29.78 -2.26 -3.41
N GLU A 213 -30.03 -0.97 -3.32
CA GLU A 213 -29.70 -0.15 -2.17
C GLU A 213 -30.42 -0.61 -0.89
N SER A 214 -31.71 -0.95 -1.01
CA SER A 214 -32.50 -1.47 0.12
C SER A 214 -31.96 -2.82 0.66
N GLY A 215 -31.47 -3.69 -0.23
CA GLY A 215 -30.82 -4.94 0.16
C GLY A 215 -29.53 -4.71 0.91
N LEU A 216 -28.66 -3.80 0.44
CA LEU A 216 -27.44 -3.42 1.11
C LEU A 216 -27.70 -2.75 2.46
N ALA A 217 -28.73 -1.90 2.56
CA ALA A 217 -29.10 -1.24 3.81
C ALA A 217 -29.61 -2.24 4.86
N ARG A 218 -30.44 -3.23 4.49
CA ARG A 218 -30.93 -4.28 5.40
C ARG A 218 -29.80 -5.14 5.99
N LEU A 219 -28.71 -5.31 5.25
CA LEU A 219 -27.56 -6.12 5.66
C LEU A 219 -26.39 -5.27 6.22
N ALA A 220 -26.68 -4.04 6.66
CA ALA A 220 -25.68 -3.15 7.25
C ALA A 220 -24.97 -3.75 8.48
N TRP A 221 -25.68 -4.56 9.26
CA TRP A 221 -25.14 -5.27 10.42
C TRP A 221 -24.02 -6.26 10.08
N MET A 222 -23.96 -6.74 8.81
CA MET A 222 -22.89 -7.64 8.36
C MET A 222 -21.52 -6.97 8.34
N GLU A 223 -21.46 -5.65 8.32
CA GLU A 223 -20.20 -4.93 8.39
C GLU A 223 -19.47 -5.19 9.73
N ASP A 224 -20.18 -5.03 10.84
CA ASP A 224 -19.62 -5.27 12.17
C ASP A 224 -19.43 -6.76 12.46
N ALA A 225 -20.38 -7.60 12.03
CA ALA A 225 -20.32 -9.04 12.21
C ALA A 225 -19.16 -9.64 11.37
N GLY A 226 -19.02 -9.22 10.12
CA GLY A 226 -17.98 -9.68 9.22
C GLY A 226 -16.58 -9.29 9.69
N ALA A 227 -16.41 -8.04 10.13
CA ALA A 227 -15.15 -7.57 10.67
C ALA A 227 -14.66 -8.38 11.88
N ARG A 228 -15.59 -8.92 12.69
CA ARG A 228 -15.26 -9.74 13.87
C ARG A 228 -15.08 -11.22 13.53
N ALA A 229 -16.01 -11.78 12.75
CA ALA A 229 -16.05 -13.22 12.49
C ALA A 229 -15.15 -13.67 11.34
N TRP A 230 -15.01 -12.84 10.29
CA TRP A 230 -14.27 -13.15 9.07
C TRP A 230 -13.42 -11.95 8.60
N PRO A 231 -12.46 -11.49 9.39
CA PRO A 231 -11.74 -10.23 9.13
C PRO A 231 -11.07 -10.15 7.76
N VAL A 232 -10.70 -11.28 7.17
CA VAL A 232 -9.98 -11.34 5.88
C VAL A 232 -10.88 -11.58 4.65
N LEU A 233 -12.19 -11.71 4.83
CA LEU A 233 -13.13 -12.01 3.74
C LEU A 233 -13.91 -10.77 3.25
N GLY A 234 -13.51 -9.57 3.63
CA GLY A 234 -14.05 -8.32 3.07
C GLY A 234 -13.86 -8.26 1.56
N ALA A 235 -14.76 -7.58 0.85
CA ALA A 235 -14.72 -7.48 -0.61
C ALA A 235 -13.49 -6.73 -1.13
N VAL A 236 -12.94 -5.83 -0.32
CA VAL A 236 -11.74 -5.05 -0.62
C VAL A 236 -10.74 -5.14 0.51
N TYR A 237 -9.48 -4.90 0.16
CA TYR A 237 -8.41 -4.72 1.13
C TYR A 237 -7.68 -3.40 0.90
N LEU A 238 -7.11 -2.86 1.96
CA LEU A 238 -6.16 -1.76 1.96
C LEU A 238 -4.87 -2.26 2.60
N VAL A 239 -3.75 -2.04 1.93
CA VAL A 239 -2.39 -2.36 2.42
C VAL A 239 -1.60 -1.08 2.54
N GLU A 240 -1.00 -0.86 3.70
CA GLU A 240 0.00 0.19 3.92
C GLU A 240 1.36 -0.48 4.11
N ALA A 241 2.35 -0.03 3.34
CA ALA A 241 3.72 -0.54 3.41
C ALA A 241 4.74 0.59 3.32
N VAL A 242 5.89 0.40 3.93
CA VAL A 242 7.00 1.35 3.97
C VAL A 242 8.19 0.77 3.23
N LYS A 243 8.84 1.58 2.40
CA LYS A 243 10.08 1.23 1.71
C LYS A 243 11.24 1.26 2.71
N ARG A 244 11.64 0.08 3.20
CA ARG A 244 12.79 -0.04 4.09
C ARG A 244 14.09 -0.22 3.30
N VAL A 245 14.94 0.78 3.34
CA VAL A 245 16.31 0.60 2.88
C VAL A 245 17.08 -0.06 4.03
N ARG A 246 17.55 -1.28 3.80
CA ARG A 246 18.46 -1.95 4.73
C ARG A 246 19.78 -1.18 4.70
N GLY A 247 19.88 -0.14 5.52
CA GLY A 247 21.14 0.54 5.78
C GLY A 247 22.17 -0.47 6.27
N MET A 248 23.44 -0.26 5.96
CA MET A 248 24.52 -1.02 6.58
C MET A 248 24.33 -0.94 8.10
N ARG A 249 23.99 -2.07 8.72
CA ARG A 249 24.04 -2.17 10.17
C ARG A 249 25.50 -1.99 10.52
N LEU A 250 25.88 -0.82 11.02
CA LEU A 250 27.19 -0.66 11.66
C LEU A 250 27.24 -1.70 12.77
N VAL A 251 27.87 -2.82 12.47
CA VAL A 251 28.31 -3.75 13.51
C VAL A 251 29.40 -2.98 14.24
N GLY A 252 29.00 -2.17 15.23
CA GLY A 252 29.93 -1.52 16.11
C GLY A 252 30.84 -2.61 16.61
N LEU A 253 32.16 -2.37 16.55
CA LEU A 253 33.17 -3.21 17.18
C LEU A 253 32.60 -3.70 18.50
N ALA A 254 32.38 -4.99 18.62
CA ALA A 254 31.94 -5.61 19.85
C ALA A 254 32.89 -5.05 20.91
N ARG A 255 32.35 -4.25 21.84
CA ARG A 255 33.13 -3.70 22.94
C ARG A 255 33.74 -4.91 23.61
N GLN A 256 35.03 -5.18 23.31
CA GLN A 256 35.77 -6.22 24.02
C GLN A 256 35.57 -5.87 25.49
N ARG A 257 34.81 -6.72 26.16
CA ARG A 257 34.62 -6.66 27.60
C ARG A 257 36.04 -6.75 28.15
N LYS A 258 36.66 -5.61 28.55
CA LYS A 258 37.91 -5.61 29.28
C LYS A 258 37.65 -6.55 30.44
N LEU A 259 38.26 -7.74 30.36
CA LEU A 259 38.37 -8.60 31.51
C LEU A 259 39.00 -7.77 32.61
N SER A 260 38.25 -7.49 33.66
CA SER A 260 38.79 -6.88 34.88
C SER A 260 40.00 -7.69 35.27
N PRO A 261 41.18 -7.07 35.54
CA PRO A 261 42.32 -7.81 36.03
C PRO A 261 41.86 -8.54 37.28
N GLN A 262 41.93 -9.85 37.22
CA GLN A 262 41.64 -10.73 38.33
C GLN A 262 42.62 -10.31 39.45
N ALA A 263 42.11 -9.81 40.55
CA ALA A 263 42.89 -9.38 41.70
C ALA A 263 43.75 -10.58 42.10
N ALA A 264 45.07 -10.41 42.02
CA ALA A 264 46.02 -11.41 42.53
C ALA A 264 45.76 -11.62 44.03
N PRO A 265 45.78 -12.89 44.52
CA PRO A 265 45.55 -13.12 45.92
C PRO A 265 46.64 -12.42 46.76
N ALA A 266 46.23 -11.58 47.71
CA ALA A 266 47.11 -10.92 48.65
C ALA A 266 47.85 -11.99 49.48
N VAL A 267 49.17 -12.04 49.36
CA VAL A 267 49.99 -12.87 50.23
C VAL A 267 49.97 -12.24 51.62
N VAL A 268 49.31 -12.89 52.55
CA VAL A 268 49.31 -12.50 53.98
C VAL A 268 50.72 -12.79 54.51
N ALA A 269 51.50 -11.72 54.78
CA ALA A 269 52.76 -11.78 55.48
C ALA A 269 52.47 -12.24 56.94
N ARG A 270 52.96 -13.41 57.29
CA ARG A 270 52.88 -13.96 58.64
C ARG A 270 53.83 -13.17 59.52
N ALA A 271 53.33 -12.38 60.46
CA ALA A 271 54.10 -11.63 61.45
C ALA A 271 54.80 -12.69 62.37
N GLN A 272 56.13 -12.71 62.33
CA GLN A 272 56.92 -13.45 63.32
C GLN A 272 56.86 -12.67 64.62
N ALA A 273 56.34 -13.36 65.67
CA ALA A 273 56.38 -12.84 67.01
C ALA A 273 57.84 -12.83 67.51
N HIS A 274 58.33 -11.66 67.85
CA HIS A 274 59.62 -11.46 68.45
C HIS A 274 59.49 -11.68 69.96
N GLU A 275 60.13 -12.75 70.49
CA GLU A 275 60.23 -13.09 71.88
C GLU A 275 61.28 -12.20 72.58
N PRO A 276 61.01 -11.49 73.68
CA PRO A 276 62.00 -10.68 74.36
C PRO A 276 62.88 -11.58 75.25
N LYS A 277 64.17 -11.59 74.98
CA LYS A 277 65.18 -12.19 75.85
C LYS A 277 65.33 -11.46 77.18
N HIS A 278 64.97 -12.16 78.24
CA HIS A 278 65.18 -11.75 79.60
C HIS A 278 66.70 -11.78 79.89
N ASN A 279 67.29 -10.65 80.20
CA ASN A 279 68.66 -10.56 80.65
C ASN A 279 68.66 -10.44 82.19
N ARG A 280 69.04 -11.48 82.86
CA ARG A 280 69.38 -11.46 84.29
C ARG A 280 70.85 -11.09 84.37
N THR A 281 71.13 -9.97 85.03
CA THR A 281 72.47 -9.69 85.51
C THR A 281 72.43 -9.62 87.04
N ASN A 282 73.27 -10.44 87.65
CA ASN A 282 73.61 -10.52 89.10
C ASN A 282 74.49 -9.31 89.50
N ALA A 283 74.24 -8.74 90.61
CA ALA A 283 75.14 -8.56 91.72
C ALA A 283 74.44 -7.70 92.76
#